data_8f7a219af18070562b150d2b42f639ba
#
_entry.id   8f7a219af18070562b150d2b42f639ba
#
_cell.length_a   1.000
_cell.length_b   1.000
_cell.length_c   1.000
_cell.angle_alpha   90.00
_cell.angle_beta   90.00
_cell.angle_gamma   90.00
#
_symmetry.space_group_name_H-M   'P 1'
#
loop_
_entity.id
_entity.type
_entity.pdbx_description
1 polymer ?
#
loop_
_entity_poly.entity_id
_entity_poly.type
_entity_poly.pdbx_seq_one_letter_code
_entity_poly.pdbx_strand_id
1 'polypeptide(L)'
;MAMSKQLELPLEIDRVGLVKQFQKADPDYPSEKSFHWSLIREEVNEVAKAYAELLKELTDLEYVLVGATVKGIHELPEDIVTNLYAFEHLYQAIPPSILNEAFVRVHKSNMSKLTGGKLVKREDGKILKPDTYEPPNMMELV
;
A
#
# COMPACT_ATOMS: atom_id res chain seq x y z
N MET A 1 -10.55 16.17 22.24
CA MET A 1 -10.03 15.79 20.92
C MET A 1 -8.75 16.55 20.63
N ALA A 2 -7.62 15.87 20.58
CA ALA A 2 -6.38 16.51 20.16
C ALA A 2 -6.47 16.82 18.67
N MET A 3 -6.54 18.12 18.33
CA MET A 3 -6.40 18.51 16.93
C MET A 3 -5.00 18.12 16.46
N SER A 4 -4.90 17.30 15.42
CA SER A 4 -3.63 17.04 14.77
C SER A 4 -3.03 18.39 14.37
N LYS A 5 -1.80 18.66 14.86
CA LYS A 5 -1.04 19.82 14.40
C LYS A 5 -0.95 19.72 12.88
N GLN A 6 -1.61 20.63 12.16
CA GLN A 6 -1.41 20.78 10.76
C GLN A 6 0.07 21.15 10.53
N LEU A 7 0.81 20.26 9.89
CA LEU A 7 2.17 20.58 9.44
C LEU A 7 2.06 21.63 8.34
N GLU A 8 2.53 22.84 8.63
CA GLU A 8 2.74 23.85 7.60
C GLU A 8 3.94 23.44 6.77
N LEU A 9 3.65 22.84 5.60
CA LEU A 9 4.68 22.50 4.62
C LEU A 9 4.88 23.67 3.65
N PRO A 10 6.15 24.00 3.29
CA PRO A 10 6.39 25.03 2.29
C PRO A 10 5.75 24.62 0.96
N LEU A 11 5.01 25.57 0.34
CA LEU A 11 4.34 25.36 -0.95
C LEU A 11 5.33 25.21 -2.10
N GLU A 12 6.47 25.88 -2.01
CA GLU A 12 7.52 25.87 -3.02
C GLU A 12 8.89 25.63 -2.39
N ILE A 13 9.69 24.83 -3.08
CA ILE A 13 11.09 24.58 -2.74
C ILE A 13 11.93 24.59 -4.01
N ASP A 14 13.18 25.00 -3.91
CA ASP A 14 14.15 24.93 -5.01
C ASP A 14 14.78 23.53 -5.10
N ARG A 15 14.07 22.61 -5.75
CA ARG A 15 14.53 21.22 -5.89
C ARG A 15 15.86 21.10 -6.62
N VAL A 16 16.04 21.88 -7.67
CA VAL A 16 17.28 21.88 -8.47
C VAL A 16 18.45 22.36 -7.64
N GLY A 17 18.28 23.46 -6.91
CA GLY A 17 19.34 23.99 -6.03
C GLY A 17 19.73 23.03 -4.93
N LEU A 18 18.77 22.36 -4.30
CA LEU A 18 19.03 21.35 -3.27
C LEU A 18 19.81 20.15 -3.83
N VAL A 19 19.44 19.65 -4.99
CA VAL A 19 20.14 18.53 -5.62
C VAL A 19 21.55 18.93 -6.05
N LYS A 20 21.73 20.14 -6.60
CA LYS A 20 23.05 20.67 -6.92
C LYS A 20 23.93 20.72 -5.68
N GLN A 21 23.41 21.14 -4.54
CA GLN A 21 24.13 21.17 -3.28
C GLN A 21 24.63 19.78 -2.89
N PHE A 22 23.78 18.75 -3.01
CA PHE A 22 24.18 17.36 -2.75
C PHE A 22 25.28 16.88 -3.70
N GLN A 23 25.13 17.12 -5.00
CA GLN A 23 26.10 16.65 -6.00
C GLN A 23 27.46 17.33 -5.86
N LYS A 24 27.52 18.55 -5.32
CA LYS A 24 28.79 19.27 -5.06
C LYS A 24 29.67 18.57 -4.00
N ALA A 25 29.13 17.68 -3.21
CA ALA A 25 29.90 16.90 -2.25
C ALA A 25 30.87 15.93 -2.92
N ASP A 26 30.61 15.57 -4.18
CA ASP A 26 31.48 14.75 -5.03
C ASP A 26 31.85 15.51 -6.30
N PRO A 27 33.12 16.01 -6.44
CA PRO A 27 33.57 16.69 -7.64
C PRO A 27 33.47 15.84 -8.92
N ASP A 28 33.53 14.52 -8.75
CA ASP A 28 33.45 13.55 -9.84
C ASP A 28 32.06 12.94 -9.99
N TYR A 29 31.01 13.62 -9.50
CA TYR A 29 29.63 13.12 -9.60
C TYR A 29 29.30 12.85 -11.06
N PRO A 30 28.83 11.61 -11.41
CA PRO A 30 28.66 11.21 -12.81
C PRO A 30 27.68 12.10 -13.58
N SER A 31 28.04 12.41 -14.83
CA SER A 31 27.20 13.17 -15.77
C SER A 31 26.69 12.33 -16.94
N GLU A 32 27.09 11.05 -17.02
CA GLU A 32 26.69 10.16 -18.10
C GLU A 32 25.19 9.81 -18.01
N LYS A 33 24.51 9.87 -19.14
CA LYS A 33 23.09 9.54 -19.23
C LYS A 33 22.77 8.15 -18.70
N SER A 34 23.62 7.17 -19.03
CA SER A 34 23.41 5.78 -18.61
C SER A 34 23.39 5.62 -17.09
N PHE A 35 24.24 6.35 -16.38
CA PHE A 35 24.24 6.38 -14.92
C PHE A 35 22.91 6.91 -14.37
N HIS A 36 22.46 8.06 -14.85
CA HIS A 36 21.21 8.68 -14.40
C HIS A 36 19.98 7.85 -14.80
N TRP A 37 19.98 7.25 -15.99
CA TRP A 37 18.91 6.32 -16.39
C TRP A 37 18.84 5.09 -15.50
N SER A 38 19.97 4.58 -15.06
CA SER A 38 20.03 3.45 -14.13
C SER A 38 19.39 3.80 -12.78
N LEU A 39 19.75 4.97 -12.23
CA LEU A 39 19.16 5.44 -10.97
C LEU A 39 17.64 5.67 -11.10
N ILE A 40 17.21 6.32 -12.18
CA ILE A 40 15.78 6.58 -12.42
C ILE A 40 15.03 5.25 -12.55
N ARG A 41 15.59 4.29 -13.27
CA ARG A 41 14.95 2.97 -13.45
C ARG A 41 14.83 2.23 -12.13
N GLU A 42 15.85 2.31 -11.29
CA GLU A 42 15.81 1.73 -9.94
C GLU A 42 14.68 2.32 -9.12
N GLU A 43 14.58 3.66 -9.05
CA GLU A 43 13.51 4.33 -8.31
C GLU A 43 12.12 4.05 -8.89
N VAL A 44 11.98 3.98 -10.22
CA VAL A 44 10.72 3.60 -10.85
C VAL A 44 10.29 2.20 -10.40
N ASN A 45 11.22 1.25 -10.34
CA ASN A 45 10.93 -0.10 -9.88
C ASN A 45 10.56 -0.14 -8.39
N GLU A 46 11.23 0.65 -7.56
CA GLU A 46 10.91 0.75 -6.13
C GLU A 46 9.52 1.37 -5.91
N VAL A 47 9.17 2.41 -6.68
CA VAL A 47 7.82 3.00 -6.63
C VAL A 47 6.76 1.98 -7.05
N ALA A 48 7.00 1.20 -8.11
CA ALA A 48 6.06 0.18 -8.56
C ALA A 48 5.82 -0.88 -7.47
N LYS A 49 6.87 -1.34 -6.81
CA LYS A 49 6.77 -2.29 -5.68
C LYS A 49 6.01 -1.70 -4.51
N ALA A 50 6.33 -0.45 -4.13
CA ALA A 50 5.65 0.24 -3.03
C ALA A 50 4.16 0.46 -3.35
N TYR A 51 3.83 0.80 -4.58
CA TYR A 51 2.44 0.95 -5.03
C TYR A 51 1.68 -0.38 -4.97
N ALA A 52 2.29 -1.47 -5.42
CA ALA A 52 1.68 -2.80 -5.35
C ALA A 52 1.40 -3.20 -3.89
N GLU A 53 2.32 -2.93 -2.98
CA GLU A 53 2.15 -3.20 -1.55
C GLU A 53 1.05 -2.31 -0.95
N LEU A 54 1.02 -1.03 -1.28
CA LEU A 54 -0.04 -0.13 -0.84
C LEU A 54 -1.42 -0.60 -1.33
N LEU A 55 -1.53 -0.99 -2.59
CA LEU A 55 -2.76 -1.51 -3.17
C LEU A 55 -3.24 -2.76 -2.42
N LYS A 56 -2.31 -3.67 -2.09
CA LYS A 56 -2.61 -4.86 -1.29
C LYS A 56 -3.15 -4.48 0.10
N GLU A 57 -2.47 -3.60 0.81
CA GLU A 57 -2.88 -3.21 2.17
C GLU A 57 -4.22 -2.47 2.18
N LEU A 58 -4.47 -1.57 1.22
CA LEU A 58 -5.77 -0.90 1.09
C LEU A 58 -6.88 -1.91 0.80
N THR A 59 -6.61 -2.91 -0.01
CA THR A 59 -7.57 -3.96 -0.35
C THR A 59 -7.82 -4.89 0.84
N ASP A 60 -6.79 -5.27 1.58
CA ASP A 60 -6.92 -6.03 2.81
C ASP A 60 -7.79 -5.29 3.83
N LEU A 61 -7.58 -3.98 3.98
CA LEU A 61 -8.41 -3.13 4.84
C LEU A 61 -9.88 -3.15 4.40
N GLU A 62 -10.16 -2.96 3.13
CA GLU A 62 -11.52 -3.05 2.59
C GLU A 62 -12.14 -4.43 2.85
N TYR A 63 -11.38 -5.49 2.65
CA TYR A 63 -11.85 -6.86 2.86
C TYR A 63 -12.29 -7.09 4.31
N VAL A 64 -11.51 -6.64 5.29
CA VAL A 64 -11.87 -6.81 6.70
C VAL A 64 -13.00 -5.87 7.13
N LEU A 65 -13.12 -4.67 6.53
CA LEU A 65 -14.26 -3.78 6.76
C LEU A 65 -15.56 -4.39 6.25
N VAL A 66 -15.55 -4.95 5.05
CA VAL A 66 -16.69 -5.70 4.50
C VAL A 66 -17.01 -6.91 5.38
N GLY A 67 -15.98 -7.61 5.86
CA GLY A 67 -16.15 -8.73 6.80
C GLY A 67 -16.89 -8.33 8.08
N ALA A 68 -16.57 -7.19 8.66
CA ALA A 68 -17.27 -6.64 9.81
C ALA A 68 -18.75 -6.36 9.47
N THR A 69 -19.01 -5.75 8.32
CA THR A 69 -20.36 -5.46 7.83
C THR A 69 -21.18 -6.74 7.66
N VAL A 70 -20.59 -7.79 7.12
CA VAL A 70 -21.24 -9.12 6.99
C VAL A 70 -21.68 -9.66 8.34
N LYS A 71 -20.96 -9.34 9.41
CA LYS A 71 -21.30 -9.75 10.79
C LYS A 71 -22.22 -8.76 11.51
N GLY A 72 -22.73 -7.75 10.81
CA GLY A 72 -23.64 -6.75 11.38
C GLY A 72 -22.94 -5.69 12.23
N ILE A 73 -21.64 -5.56 12.14
CA ILE A 73 -20.85 -4.56 12.88
C ILE A 73 -20.78 -3.30 12.01
N HIS A 74 -21.44 -2.22 12.46
CA HIS A 74 -21.53 -0.96 11.73
C HIS A 74 -20.90 0.22 12.47
N GLU A 75 -20.54 0.03 13.74
CA GLU A 75 -19.87 1.04 14.54
C GLU A 75 -18.37 0.76 14.59
N LEU A 76 -17.57 1.80 14.39
CA LEU A 76 -16.12 1.72 14.45
C LEU A 76 -15.58 2.68 15.50
N PRO A 77 -14.53 2.31 16.24
CA PRO A 77 -13.84 3.21 17.14
C PRO A 77 -13.35 4.48 16.43
N GLU A 78 -13.28 5.59 17.18
CA GLU A 78 -12.88 6.90 16.62
C GLU A 78 -11.49 6.89 15.99
N ASP A 79 -10.53 6.19 16.58
CA ASP A 79 -9.17 6.05 16.04
C ASP A 79 -9.17 5.40 14.66
N ILE A 80 -10.01 4.38 14.44
CA ILE A 80 -10.15 3.74 13.14
C ILE A 80 -10.78 4.71 12.14
N VAL A 81 -11.88 5.37 12.50
CA VAL A 81 -12.57 6.32 11.62
C VAL A 81 -11.65 7.44 11.18
N THR A 82 -10.84 7.99 12.08
CA THR A 82 -9.88 9.04 11.77
C THR A 82 -8.87 8.58 10.72
N ASN A 83 -8.34 7.38 10.86
CA ASN A 83 -7.40 6.81 9.87
C ASN A 83 -8.06 6.53 8.52
N LEU A 84 -9.30 6.04 8.51
CA LEU A 84 -10.04 5.81 7.26
C LEU A 84 -10.24 7.11 6.48
N TYR A 85 -10.56 8.22 7.14
CA TYR A 85 -10.63 9.53 6.48
C TYR A 85 -9.29 9.96 5.89
N ALA A 86 -8.19 9.71 6.60
CA ALA A 86 -6.85 10.02 6.11
C ALA A 86 -6.48 9.22 4.85
N PHE A 87 -7.00 8.01 4.69
CA PHE A 87 -6.70 7.13 3.54
C PHE A 87 -7.67 7.31 2.37
N GLU A 88 -8.78 8.01 2.55
CA GLU A 88 -9.83 8.15 1.52
C GLU A 88 -9.27 8.67 0.19
N HIS A 89 -8.40 9.68 0.23
CA HIS A 89 -7.80 10.25 -0.99
C HIS A 89 -6.89 9.27 -1.73
N LEU A 90 -6.22 8.36 -1.01
CA LEU A 90 -5.42 7.29 -1.64
C LEU A 90 -6.31 6.33 -2.41
N TYR A 91 -7.41 5.94 -1.79
CA TYR A 91 -8.38 5.03 -2.38
C TYR A 91 -9.06 5.66 -3.61
N GLN A 92 -9.44 6.92 -3.53
CA GLN A 92 -10.07 7.65 -4.63
C GLN A 92 -9.14 7.88 -5.82
N ALA A 93 -7.82 7.90 -5.61
CA ALA A 93 -6.83 8.04 -6.67
C ALA A 93 -6.65 6.77 -7.52
N ILE A 94 -7.18 5.63 -7.07
CA ILE A 94 -7.03 4.36 -7.77
C ILE A 94 -8.27 4.10 -8.63
N PRO A 95 -8.11 3.75 -9.93
CA PRO A 95 -9.25 3.43 -10.78
C PRO A 95 -10.13 2.32 -10.20
N PRO A 96 -11.47 2.45 -10.25
CA PRO A 96 -12.39 1.43 -9.71
C PRO A 96 -12.17 0.04 -10.28
N SER A 97 -11.81 -0.09 -11.56
CA SER A 97 -11.49 -1.38 -12.17
C SER A 97 -10.29 -2.07 -11.52
N ILE A 98 -9.27 -1.29 -11.14
CA ILE A 98 -8.09 -1.81 -10.44
C ILE A 98 -8.46 -2.25 -9.02
N LEU A 99 -9.25 -1.43 -8.30
CA LEU A 99 -9.72 -1.78 -6.95
C LEU A 99 -10.55 -3.07 -6.96
N ASN A 100 -11.43 -3.23 -7.95
CA ASN A 100 -12.25 -4.43 -8.08
C ASN A 100 -11.40 -5.67 -8.34
N GLU A 101 -10.47 -5.58 -9.25
CA GLU A 101 -9.56 -6.70 -9.56
C GLU A 101 -8.68 -7.04 -8.35
N ALA A 102 -8.16 -6.04 -7.65
CA ALA A 102 -7.39 -6.23 -6.43
C ALA A 102 -8.21 -6.97 -5.36
N PHE A 103 -9.47 -6.57 -5.18
CA PHE A 103 -10.38 -7.21 -4.21
C PHE A 103 -10.59 -8.70 -4.54
N VAL A 104 -10.82 -9.03 -5.81
CA VAL A 104 -10.97 -10.42 -6.25
C VAL A 104 -9.69 -11.22 -6.00
N ARG A 105 -8.52 -10.63 -6.24
CA ARG A 105 -7.22 -11.28 -5.98
C ARG A 105 -6.98 -11.54 -4.50
N VAL A 106 -7.32 -10.59 -3.64
CA VAL A 106 -7.26 -10.78 -2.18
C VAL A 106 -8.24 -11.87 -1.75
N HIS A 107 -9.45 -11.88 -2.29
CA HIS A 107 -10.43 -12.93 -2.00
C HIS A 107 -9.91 -14.31 -2.37
N LYS A 108 -9.38 -14.48 -3.57
CA LYS A 108 -8.77 -15.75 -4.01
C LYS A 108 -7.61 -16.17 -3.11
N SER A 109 -6.76 -15.21 -2.72
CA SER A 109 -5.68 -15.45 -1.78
C SER A 109 -6.21 -15.92 -0.42
N ASN A 110 -7.25 -15.29 0.10
CA ASN A 110 -7.89 -15.70 1.35
C ASN A 110 -8.50 -17.11 1.24
N MET A 111 -9.13 -17.42 0.11
CA MET A 111 -9.67 -18.76 -0.14
C MET A 111 -8.56 -19.83 -0.21
N SER A 112 -7.36 -19.48 -0.65
CA SER A 112 -6.22 -20.39 -0.67
C SER A 112 -5.70 -20.79 0.72
N LYS A 113 -6.16 -20.09 1.78
CA LYS A 113 -5.87 -20.48 3.17
C LYS A 113 -6.70 -21.66 3.67
N LEU A 114 -7.71 -22.08 2.91
CA LEU A 114 -8.56 -23.21 3.31
C LEU A 114 -7.82 -24.53 3.16
N THR A 115 -7.98 -25.39 4.17
CA THR A 115 -7.51 -26.78 4.16
C THR A 115 -8.74 -27.69 4.21
N GLY A 116 -8.97 -28.46 3.16
CA GLY A 116 -10.17 -29.29 3.07
C GLY A 116 -11.48 -28.49 3.18
N GLY A 117 -11.50 -27.26 2.64
CA GLY A 117 -12.65 -26.36 2.69
C GLY A 117 -12.85 -25.65 4.03
N LYS A 118 -11.90 -25.75 4.96
CA LYS A 118 -12.00 -25.17 6.31
C LYS A 118 -10.77 -24.32 6.64
N LEU A 119 -10.98 -23.29 7.46
CA LEU A 119 -9.90 -22.50 8.04
C LEU A 119 -9.29 -23.23 9.22
N VAL A 120 -7.95 -23.30 9.28
CA VAL A 120 -7.20 -23.79 10.44
C VAL A 120 -6.72 -22.60 11.24
N LYS A 121 -7.04 -22.57 12.53
CA LYS A 121 -6.72 -21.43 13.41
C LYS A 121 -5.79 -21.86 14.54
N ARG A 122 -4.94 -20.93 15.00
CA ARG A 122 -4.23 -21.05 16.27
C ARG A 122 -5.21 -20.85 17.44
N GLU A 123 -4.74 -21.15 18.66
CA GLU A 123 -5.54 -20.96 19.89
C GLU A 123 -6.02 -19.52 20.08
N ASP A 124 -5.23 -18.50 19.62
CA ASP A 124 -5.58 -17.08 19.67
C ASP A 124 -6.58 -16.64 18.57
N GLY A 125 -7.04 -17.58 17.73
CA GLY A 125 -7.97 -17.30 16.64
C GLY A 125 -7.31 -16.86 15.34
N LYS A 126 -5.99 -16.72 15.29
CA LYS A 126 -5.27 -16.36 14.06
C LYS A 126 -5.31 -17.50 13.05
N ILE A 127 -5.67 -17.18 11.80
CA ILE A 127 -5.71 -18.14 10.71
C ILE A 127 -4.28 -18.54 10.33
N LEU A 128 -4.03 -19.83 10.27
CA LEU A 128 -2.78 -20.41 9.80
C LEU A 128 -2.78 -20.50 8.27
N LYS A 129 -1.64 -20.20 7.66
CA LYS A 129 -1.44 -20.31 6.22
C LYS A 129 -0.92 -21.70 5.87
N PRO A 130 -1.70 -22.55 5.14
CA PRO A 130 -1.23 -23.85 4.69
C PRO A 130 -0.23 -23.70 3.54
N ASP A 131 0.41 -24.81 3.14
CA ASP A 131 1.35 -24.81 2.00
C ASP A 131 0.68 -24.42 0.67
N THR A 132 -0.65 -24.58 0.58
CA THR A 132 -1.45 -24.17 -0.59
C THR A 132 -1.74 -22.67 -0.65
N TYR A 133 -1.33 -21.91 0.38
CA TYR A 133 -1.55 -20.47 0.40
C TYR A 133 -0.79 -19.77 -0.74
N GLU A 134 -1.52 -18.94 -1.46
CA GLU A 134 -0.98 -18.11 -2.53
C GLU A 134 -1.22 -16.63 -2.19
N PRO A 135 -0.15 -15.82 -1.99
CA PRO A 135 -0.32 -14.39 -1.77
C PRO A 135 -0.88 -13.72 -3.03
N PRO A 136 -1.64 -12.61 -2.89
CA PRO A 136 -2.19 -11.92 -4.04
C PRO A 136 -1.07 -11.22 -4.83
N ASN A 137 -1.07 -11.37 -6.15
CA ASN A 137 -0.14 -10.67 -7.04
C ASN A 137 -0.73 -9.33 -7.45
N MET A 138 -0.21 -8.23 -6.90
CA MET A 138 -0.62 -6.87 -7.22
C MET A 138 0.30 -6.20 -8.25
N MET A 139 1.49 -6.74 -8.51
CA MET A 139 2.43 -6.14 -9.47
C MET A 139 1.86 -6.06 -10.88
N GLU A 140 1.01 -6.98 -11.27
CA GLU A 140 0.34 -6.96 -12.58
C GLU A 140 -0.66 -5.82 -12.75
N LEU A 141 -1.04 -5.16 -11.65
CA LEU A 141 -2.06 -4.10 -11.62
C LEU A 141 -1.46 -2.69 -11.59
N VAL A 142 -0.16 -2.58 -11.43
CA VAL A 142 0.53 -1.30 -11.32
C VAL A 142 1.47 -1.02 -12.50
#